data_073cbba165147024845c9fdb76e4dd25
#
_entry.id   073cbba165147024845c9fdb76e4dd25
#
_cell.length_a   1.000
_cell.length_b   1.000
_cell.length_c   1.000
_cell.angle_alpha   90.00
_cell.angle_beta   90.00
_cell.angle_gamma   90.00
#
_symmetry.space_group_name_H-M   'P 1'
#
loop_
_entity.id
_entity.type
_entity.pdbx_description
1 polymer ?
#
loop_
_entity_poly.entity_id
_entity_poly.type
_entity_poly.pdbx_seq_one_letter_code
_entity_poly.pdbx_strand_id
1 'polypeptide(L)'
;MVLRDYQQEAVDSIFSSWAAGIDGNYVISLPTGSGKSIVVAELVRRLHTEWGARILMLVHTRELVQQNVDKLLALWPLAPVGIFSAGLGRKELHDPIVFAGIQSIDKHIHKRDAFDIVLVDECHAISTDEGTRYKKTLATLLLMNPNMRVIGLSATPFRLSSGWIHKGDDRIFHHIAYQADILRLINDGWLSNITTRCGKVQINTAGVAHRG
;
A
#
# COMPACT_ATOMS: atom_id res chain seq x y z
N MET A 1 -18.22 11.20 2.56
CA MET A 1 -16.89 11.85 2.78
C MET A 1 -16.44 12.38 1.44
N VAL A 2 -15.87 13.58 1.36
CA VAL A 2 -15.34 14.15 0.11
C VAL A 2 -13.83 14.02 0.15
N LEU A 3 -13.24 13.51 -0.93
CA LEU A 3 -11.79 13.44 -1.08
C LEU A 3 -11.22 14.84 -1.30
N ARG A 4 -9.99 15.06 -0.83
CA ARG A 4 -9.19 16.23 -1.19
C ARG A 4 -8.66 16.07 -2.61
N ASP A 5 -8.34 17.17 -3.28
CA ASP A 5 -7.92 17.14 -4.69
C ASP A 5 -6.79 16.17 -4.96
N TYR A 6 -5.72 16.22 -4.16
CA TYR A 6 -4.58 15.32 -4.30
C TYR A 6 -4.93 13.83 -4.01
N GLN A 7 -5.93 13.56 -3.16
CA GLN A 7 -6.41 12.21 -2.90
C GLN A 7 -7.18 11.67 -4.12
N GLN A 8 -7.99 12.53 -4.74
CA GLN A 8 -8.68 12.21 -5.98
C GLN A 8 -7.67 11.98 -7.11
N GLU A 9 -6.68 12.89 -7.27
CA GLU A 9 -5.59 12.73 -8.23
C GLU A 9 -4.87 11.39 -8.06
N ALA A 10 -4.58 11.00 -6.81
CA ALA A 10 -3.92 9.72 -6.51
C ALA A 10 -4.76 8.51 -6.92
N VAL A 11 -6.07 8.52 -6.68
CA VAL A 11 -6.98 7.45 -7.13
C VAL A 11 -7.07 7.44 -8.65
N ASP A 12 -7.30 8.58 -9.28
CA ASP A 12 -7.49 8.69 -10.73
C ASP A 12 -6.23 8.32 -11.53
N SER A 13 -5.04 8.49 -10.94
CA SER A 13 -3.77 8.14 -11.57
C SER A 13 -3.68 6.66 -11.97
N ILE A 14 -4.26 5.77 -11.17
CA ILE A 14 -4.29 4.32 -11.47
C ILE A 14 -5.16 4.06 -12.70
N PHE A 15 -6.37 4.61 -12.71
CA PHE A 15 -7.30 4.40 -13.83
C PHE A 15 -6.80 5.05 -15.12
N SER A 16 -6.20 6.25 -15.02
CA SER A 16 -5.58 6.94 -16.16
C SER A 16 -4.40 6.16 -16.74
N SER A 17 -3.57 5.56 -15.89
CA SER A 17 -2.44 4.71 -16.34
C SER A 17 -2.95 3.48 -17.09
N TRP A 18 -3.99 2.83 -16.60
CA TRP A 18 -4.59 1.68 -17.28
C TRP A 18 -5.28 2.08 -18.58
N ALA A 19 -6.00 3.21 -18.60
CA ALA A 19 -6.62 3.74 -19.82
C ALA A 19 -5.57 4.09 -20.89
N ALA A 20 -4.37 4.51 -20.49
CA ALA A 20 -3.24 4.76 -21.38
C ALA A 20 -2.52 3.49 -21.86
N GLY A 21 -2.98 2.30 -21.42
CA GLY A 21 -2.38 1.01 -21.80
C GLY A 21 -0.99 0.76 -21.19
N ILE A 22 -0.65 1.46 -20.11
CA ILE A 22 0.63 1.27 -19.42
C ILE A 22 0.51 0.00 -18.57
N ASP A 23 1.26 -1.03 -18.94
CA ASP A 23 1.27 -2.30 -18.22
C ASP A 23 2.20 -2.26 -17.00
N GLY A 24 1.86 -3.08 -16.00
CA GLY A 24 2.71 -3.31 -14.83
C GLY A 24 2.02 -3.03 -13.50
N ASN A 25 2.83 -3.06 -12.45
CA ASN A 25 2.40 -2.80 -11.08
C ASN A 25 2.79 -1.37 -10.69
N TYR A 26 1.95 -0.71 -9.92
CA TYR A 26 2.06 0.71 -9.63
C TYR A 26 2.32 1.00 -8.17
N VAL A 27 2.88 2.18 -7.90
CA VAL A 27 3.02 2.74 -6.56
C VAL A 27 2.29 4.08 -6.50
N ILE A 28 1.53 4.27 -5.43
CA ILE A 28 1.01 5.56 -5.00
C ILE A 28 1.86 6.01 -3.80
N SER A 29 2.56 7.12 -3.97
CA SER A 29 3.39 7.71 -2.91
C SER A 29 2.66 8.87 -2.24
N LEU A 30 2.32 8.67 -0.96
CA LEU A 30 1.61 9.63 -0.14
C LEU A 30 2.31 9.77 1.21
N PRO A 31 2.69 10.98 1.66
CA PRO A 31 3.37 11.18 2.92
C PRO A 31 2.50 10.78 4.13
N THR A 32 3.15 10.51 5.25
CA THR A 32 2.46 10.23 6.51
C THR A 32 1.55 11.42 6.88
N GLY A 33 0.34 11.14 7.36
CA GLY A 33 -0.64 12.18 7.70
C GLY A 33 -1.48 12.70 6.54
N SER A 34 -1.18 12.37 5.28
CA SER A 34 -1.94 12.80 4.10
C SER A 34 -3.29 12.08 3.90
N GLY A 35 -3.63 11.12 4.76
CA GLY A 35 -4.88 10.38 4.62
C GLY A 35 -4.80 9.21 3.61
N LYS A 36 -3.66 8.54 3.51
CA LYS A 36 -3.44 7.35 2.67
C LYS A 36 -4.58 6.32 2.79
N SER A 37 -5.09 6.07 4.01
CA SER A 37 -6.19 5.13 4.24
C SER A 37 -7.50 5.52 3.55
N ILE A 38 -7.73 6.83 3.33
CA ILE A 38 -8.91 7.32 2.60
C ILE A 38 -8.75 7.04 1.10
N VAL A 39 -7.54 7.25 0.57
CA VAL A 39 -7.20 6.89 -0.83
C VAL A 39 -7.38 5.39 -1.06
N VAL A 40 -6.90 4.56 -0.12
CA VAL A 40 -7.13 3.09 -0.16
C VAL A 40 -8.62 2.77 -0.18
N ALA A 41 -9.40 3.36 0.72
CA ALA A 41 -10.83 3.08 0.83
C ALA A 41 -11.59 3.45 -0.46
N GLU A 42 -11.30 4.61 -1.06
CA GLU A 42 -11.92 5.03 -2.31
C GLU A 42 -11.45 4.17 -3.50
N LEU A 43 -10.16 3.85 -3.57
CA LEU A 43 -9.63 2.97 -4.61
C LEU A 43 -10.30 1.59 -4.56
N VAL A 44 -10.40 0.99 -3.36
CA VAL A 44 -11.09 -0.30 -3.14
C VAL A 44 -12.56 -0.21 -3.55
N ARG A 45 -13.25 0.87 -3.13
CA ARG A 45 -14.66 1.08 -3.48
C ARG A 45 -14.85 1.13 -4.99
N ARG A 46 -14.09 1.96 -5.71
CA ARG A 46 -14.20 2.10 -7.17
C ARG A 46 -13.84 0.83 -7.90
N LEU A 47 -12.73 0.20 -7.56
CA LEU A 47 -12.30 -1.05 -8.18
C LEU A 47 -13.37 -2.14 -8.06
N HIS A 48 -14.05 -2.22 -6.92
CA HIS A 48 -15.10 -3.22 -6.74
C HIS A 48 -16.43 -2.80 -7.39
N THR A 49 -16.89 -1.55 -7.18
CA THR A 49 -18.21 -1.13 -7.66
C THR A 49 -18.27 -0.89 -9.17
N GLU A 50 -17.18 -0.40 -9.77
CA GLU A 50 -17.13 -0.04 -11.19
C GLU A 50 -16.63 -1.21 -12.07
N TRP A 51 -15.79 -2.09 -11.52
CA TRP A 51 -15.11 -3.15 -12.27
C TRP A 51 -15.43 -4.57 -11.77
N GLY A 52 -16.14 -4.70 -10.66
CA GLY A 52 -16.44 -6.00 -10.04
C GLY A 52 -15.20 -6.71 -9.48
N ALA A 53 -14.07 -5.99 -9.33
CA ALA A 53 -12.80 -6.60 -8.97
C ALA A 53 -12.85 -7.25 -7.57
N ARG A 54 -12.20 -8.40 -7.46
CA ARG A 54 -11.89 -9.05 -6.18
C ARG A 54 -10.57 -8.52 -5.67
N ILE A 55 -10.57 -8.01 -4.45
CA ILE A 55 -9.47 -7.20 -3.92
C ILE A 55 -8.89 -7.83 -2.65
N LEU A 56 -7.57 -7.97 -2.63
CA LEU A 56 -6.81 -8.29 -1.43
C LEU A 56 -5.98 -7.09 -1.00
N MET A 57 -6.21 -6.61 0.22
CA MET A 57 -5.35 -5.62 0.87
C MET A 57 -4.39 -6.31 1.84
N LEU A 58 -3.10 -6.26 1.54
CA LEU A 58 -2.04 -6.78 2.39
C LEU A 58 -1.45 -5.68 3.27
N VAL A 59 -1.46 -5.92 4.56
CA VAL A 59 -0.86 -5.02 5.56
C VAL A 59 0.06 -5.78 6.51
N HIS A 60 0.94 -5.03 7.17
CA HIS A 60 1.99 -5.59 7.99
C HIS A 60 1.53 -5.93 9.40
N THR A 61 0.70 -5.09 10.03
CA THR A 61 0.25 -5.26 11.41
C THR A 61 -1.27 -5.41 11.50
N ARG A 62 -1.73 -6.05 12.59
CA ARG A 62 -3.17 -6.23 12.85
C ARG A 62 -3.89 -4.89 13.07
N GLU A 63 -3.22 -3.93 13.69
CA GLU A 63 -3.75 -2.59 13.96
C GLU A 63 -4.06 -1.87 12.64
N LEU A 64 -3.18 -2.00 11.65
CA LEU A 64 -3.40 -1.44 10.31
C LEU A 64 -4.52 -2.16 9.56
N VAL A 65 -4.68 -3.49 9.75
CA VAL A 65 -5.84 -4.21 9.18
C VAL A 65 -7.14 -3.57 9.67
N GLN A 66 -7.29 -3.42 10.98
CA GLN A 66 -8.52 -2.85 11.58
C GLN A 66 -8.73 -1.40 11.13
N GLN A 67 -7.69 -0.55 11.23
CA GLN A 67 -7.79 0.87 10.83
C GLN A 67 -8.22 1.06 9.37
N ASN A 68 -7.68 0.25 8.46
CA ASN A 68 -8.03 0.36 7.04
C ASN A 68 -9.47 -0.11 6.78
N VAL A 69 -9.92 -1.16 7.45
CA VAL A 69 -11.31 -1.61 7.38
C VAL A 69 -12.26 -0.56 7.95
N ASP A 70 -11.95 0.03 9.10
CA ASP A 70 -12.78 1.07 9.71
C ASP A 70 -12.89 2.29 8.77
N LYS A 71 -11.82 2.67 8.07
CA LYS A 71 -11.86 3.75 7.08
C LYS A 71 -12.69 3.39 5.85
N LEU A 72 -12.59 2.14 5.37
CA LEU A 72 -13.44 1.67 4.28
C LEU A 72 -14.91 1.71 4.67
N LEU A 73 -15.27 1.18 5.84
CA LEU A 73 -16.64 1.16 6.32
C LEU A 73 -17.19 2.56 6.64
N ALA A 74 -16.33 3.50 7.06
CA ALA A 74 -16.73 4.90 7.23
C ALA A 74 -17.04 5.59 5.90
N LEU A 75 -16.36 5.21 4.81
CA LEU A 75 -16.63 5.71 3.46
C LEU A 75 -17.80 4.96 2.81
N TRP A 76 -17.83 3.65 2.99
CA TRP A 76 -18.77 2.72 2.36
C TRP A 76 -19.30 1.70 3.39
N PRO A 77 -20.38 2.04 4.13
CA PRO A 77 -20.89 1.23 5.25
C PRO A 77 -21.32 -0.19 4.90
N LEU A 78 -21.71 -0.43 3.64
CA LEU A 78 -22.16 -1.74 3.16
C LEU A 78 -21.10 -2.45 2.31
N ALA A 79 -19.83 -2.12 2.48
CA ALA A 79 -18.73 -2.77 1.76
C ALA A 79 -18.70 -4.28 2.08
N PRO A 80 -18.64 -5.15 1.06
CA PRO A 80 -18.55 -6.61 1.26
C PRO A 80 -17.13 -6.99 1.62
N VAL A 81 -16.70 -6.63 2.84
CA VAL A 81 -15.32 -6.75 3.33
C VAL A 81 -15.18 -7.79 4.42
N GLY A 82 -14.24 -8.72 4.21
CA GLY A 82 -13.78 -9.66 5.20
C GLY A 82 -12.40 -9.30 5.76
N ILE A 83 -12.11 -9.82 6.95
CA ILE A 83 -10.83 -9.67 7.62
C ILE A 83 -10.16 -11.04 7.74
N PHE A 84 -8.88 -11.12 7.34
CA PHE A 84 -8.05 -12.30 7.57
C PHE A 84 -6.81 -11.96 8.41
N SER A 85 -6.93 -12.09 9.71
CA SER A 85 -5.88 -11.74 10.66
C SER A 85 -5.93 -12.62 11.90
N ALA A 86 -4.88 -13.38 12.12
CA ALA A 86 -4.74 -14.22 13.32
C ALA A 86 -4.75 -13.37 14.60
N GLY A 87 -4.12 -12.20 14.58
CA GLY A 87 -4.07 -11.29 15.71
C GLY A 87 -5.42 -10.66 16.07
N LEU A 88 -6.39 -10.65 15.13
CA LEU A 88 -7.78 -10.21 15.36
C LEU A 88 -8.74 -11.39 15.54
N GLY A 89 -8.25 -12.63 15.46
CA GLY A 89 -9.09 -13.83 15.57
C GLY A 89 -10.07 -14.03 14.40
N ARG A 90 -9.92 -13.29 13.29
CA ARG A 90 -10.82 -13.33 12.14
C ARG A 90 -10.18 -14.04 10.96
N LYS A 91 -10.98 -14.88 10.26
CA LYS A 91 -10.54 -15.71 9.13
C LYS A 91 -11.53 -15.66 7.97
N GLU A 92 -12.00 -14.48 7.63
CA GLU A 92 -12.99 -14.22 6.59
C GLU A 92 -12.27 -14.07 5.25
N LEU A 93 -12.23 -15.15 4.49
CA LEU A 93 -11.48 -15.23 3.23
C LEU A 93 -12.40 -15.23 2.00
N HIS A 94 -13.71 -15.40 2.18
CA HIS A 94 -14.66 -15.57 1.09
C HIS A 94 -15.30 -14.28 0.58
N ASP A 95 -15.09 -13.17 1.25
CA ASP A 95 -15.61 -11.88 0.83
C ASP A 95 -14.90 -11.36 -0.44
N PRO A 96 -15.57 -10.59 -1.28
CA PRO A 96 -14.97 -10.02 -2.49
C PRO A 96 -13.79 -9.11 -2.19
N ILE A 97 -13.82 -8.42 -1.07
CA ILE A 97 -12.76 -7.55 -0.56
C ILE A 97 -12.23 -8.17 0.72
N VAL A 98 -10.92 -8.44 0.80
CA VAL A 98 -10.28 -9.01 1.99
C VAL A 98 -9.14 -8.12 2.45
N PHE A 99 -9.18 -7.72 3.70
CA PHE A 99 -8.05 -7.06 4.37
C PHE A 99 -7.30 -8.08 5.23
N ALA A 100 -6.04 -8.31 4.94
CA ALA A 100 -5.27 -9.39 5.54
C ALA A 100 -3.91 -8.94 6.06
N GLY A 101 -3.54 -9.48 7.22
CA GLY A 101 -2.15 -9.47 7.65
C GLY A 101 -1.32 -10.48 6.84
N ILE A 102 -0.23 -10.04 6.23
CA ILE A 102 0.62 -10.91 5.40
C ILE A 102 1.06 -12.19 6.12
N GLN A 103 1.37 -12.09 7.41
CA GLN A 103 1.78 -13.23 8.23
C GLN A 103 0.66 -14.25 8.46
N SER A 104 -0.59 -13.82 8.33
CA SER A 104 -1.75 -14.68 8.53
C SER A 104 -2.17 -15.37 7.24
N ILE A 105 -2.09 -14.67 6.11
CA ILE A 105 -2.67 -15.15 4.85
C ILE A 105 -1.70 -15.98 4.01
N ASP A 106 -0.39 -15.80 4.13
CA ASP A 106 0.63 -16.45 3.29
C ASP A 106 0.46 -17.96 3.18
N LYS A 107 0.07 -18.62 4.28
CA LYS A 107 -0.17 -20.07 4.36
C LYS A 107 -1.56 -20.50 3.89
N HIS A 108 -2.46 -19.58 3.61
CA HIS A 108 -3.87 -19.87 3.34
C HIS A 108 -4.32 -19.39 1.96
N ILE A 109 -3.46 -18.67 1.25
CA ILE A 109 -3.81 -18.01 -0.01
C ILE A 109 -4.32 -18.99 -1.09
N HIS A 110 -3.80 -20.20 -1.12
CA HIS A 110 -4.19 -21.26 -2.06
C HIS A 110 -5.58 -21.87 -1.80
N LYS A 111 -6.22 -21.50 -0.68
CA LYS A 111 -7.55 -22.04 -0.30
C LYS A 111 -8.70 -21.19 -0.84
N ARG A 112 -8.43 -20.29 -1.74
CA ARG A 112 -9.40 -19.32 -2.21
C ARG A 112 -9.38 -19.14 -3.73
N ASP A 113 -10.47 -18.53 -4.24
CA ASP A 113 -10.56 -18.01 -5.61
C ASP A 113 -9.57 -16.85 -5.82
N ALA A 114 -9.14 -16.67 -7.05
CA ALA A 114 -8.17 -15.65 -7.41
C ALA A 114 -8.64 -14.22 -7.09
N PHE A 115 -7.70 -13.35 -6.79
CA PHE A 115 -7.91 -11.91 -6.70
C PHE A 115 -7.51 -11.23 -8.01
N ASP A 116 -8.18 -10.16 -8.36
CA ASP A 116 -7.85 -9.35 -9.54
C ASP A 116 -6.84 -8.25 -9.19
N ILE A 117 -6.99 -7.68 -7.99
CA ILE A 117 -6.15 -6.59 -7.51
C ILE A 117 -5.59 -6.95 -6.13
N VAL A 118 -4.30 -6.71 -5.97
CA VAL A 118 -3.63 -6.77 -4.66
C VAL A 118 -3.09 -5.40 -4.31
N LEU A 119 -3.57 -4.85 -3.21
CA LEU A 119 -3.04 -3.63 -2.62
C LEU A 119 -2.02 -3.99 -1.54
N VAL A 120 -0.90 -3.30 -1.49
CA VAL A 120 0.15 -3.54 -0.48
C VAL A 120 0.46 -2.25 0.26
N ASP A 121 0.10 -2.19 1.53
CA ASP A 121 0.46 -1.04 2.37
C ASP A 121 1.92 -1.11 2.83
N GLU A 122 2.53 0.06 2.98
CA GLU A 122 3.96 0.22 3.29
C GLU A 122 4.87 -0.64 2.40
N CYS A 123 4.59 -0.62 1.09
CA CYS A 123 5.23 -1.49 0.09
C CYS A 123 6.76 -1.33 0.01
N HIS A 124 7.34 -0.27 0.59
CA HIS A 124 8.79 -0.11 0.75
C HIS A 124 9.41 -1.18 1.67
N ALA A 125 8.63 -1.77 2.59
CA ALA A 125 9.10 -2.80 3.51
C ALA A 125 9.27 -4.19 2.86
N ILE A 126 8.90 -4.37 1.59
CA ILE A 126 8.96 -5.69 0.92
C ILE A 126 10.40 -6.23 0.73
N SER A 127 11.44 -5.40 0.93
CA SER A 127 12.86 -5.79 0.69
C SER A 127 13.57 -6.49 1.85
N THR A 128 12.91 -6.70 3.00
CA THR A 128 13.44 -7.40 4.16
C THR A 128 13.20 -8.92 4.06
N ASP A 129 13.51 -9.70 5.09
CA ASP A 129 13.11 -11.12 5.17
C ASP A 129 11.60 -11.31 5.00
N GLU A 130 10.81 -10.34 5.44
CA GLU A 130 9.39 -10.24 5.12
C GLU A 130 9.13 -9.99 3.64
N GLY A 131 10.03 -9.32 2.93
CA GLY A 131 10.02 -9.20 1.49
C GLY A 131 9.95 -10.56 0.79
N THR A 132 10.61 -11.57 1.32
CA THR A 132 10.52 -12.94 0.78
C THR A 132 9.10 -13.50 0.93
N ARG A 133 8.41 -13.24 2.04
CA ARG A 133 7.02 -13.66 2.26
C ARG A 133 6.07 -12.97 1.29
N TYR A 134 6.16 -11.65 1.14
CA TYR A 134 5.39 -10.91 0.14
C TYR A 134 5.63 -11.44 -1.27
N LYS A 135 6.91 -11.60 -1.68
CA LYS A 135 7.25 -12.12 -3.00
C LYS A 135 6.64 -13.50 -3.25
N LYS A 136 6.74 -14.42 -2.28
CA LYS A 136 6.13 -15.76 -2.38
C LYS A 136 4.60 -15.69 -2.49
N THR A 137 3.96 -14.89 -1.66
CA THR A 137 2.50 -14.73 -1.68
C THR A 137 2.03 -14.15 -3.01
N LEU A 138 2.69 -13.09 -3.50
CA LEU A 138 2.36 -12.49 -4.80
C LEU A 138 2.62 -13.46 -5.97
N ALA A 139 3.71 -14.22 -5.93
CA ALA A 139 3.97 -15.24 -6.94
C ALA A 139 2.89 -16.33 -6.97
N THR A 140 2.44 -16.79 -5.79
CA THR A 140 1.34 -17.75 -5.70
C THR A 140 0.04 -17.18 -6.27
N LEU A 141 -0.28 -15.93 -5.96
CA LEU A 141 -1.47 -15.24 -6.48
C LEU A 141 -1.41 -15.06 -8.00
N LEU A 142 -0.24 -14.73 -8.55
CA LEU A 142 -0.02 -14.61 -10.00
C LEU A 142 -0.20 -15.94 -10.73
N LEU A 143 0.16 -17.07 -10.11
CA LEU A 143 -0.12 -18.40 -10.66
C LEU A 143 -1.63 -18.69 -10.72
N MET A 144 -2.41 -18.15 -9.77
CA MET A 144 -3.88 -18.30 -9.75
C MET A 144 -4.58 -17.34 -10.72
N ASN A 145 -4.06 -16.13 -10.88
CA ASN A 145 -4.56 -15.13 -11.83
C ASN A 145 -3.38 -14.38 -12.47
N PRO A 146 -2.93 -14.79 -13.67
CA PRO A 146 -1.85 -14.12 -14.40
C PRO A 146 -2.13 -12.65 -14.75
N ASN A 147 -3.40 -12.25 -14.79
CA ASN A 147 -3.82 -10.87 -15.07
C ASN A 147 -3.92 -10.00 -13.81
N MET A 148 -3.61 -10.54 -12.65
CA MET A 148 -3.62 -9.80 -11.38
C MET A 148 -2.70 -8.59 -11.43
N ARG A 149 -3.19 -7.45 -10.92
CA ARG A 149 -2.41 -6.22 -10.79
C ARG A 149 -2.06 -5.96 -9.33
N VAL A 150 -0.87 -5.41 -9.10
CA VAL A 150 -0.41 -5.04 -7.75
C VAL A 150 -0.27 -3.53 -7.66
N ILE A 151 -0.85 -2.93 -6.63
CA ILE A 151 -0.73 -1.50 -6.33
C ILE A 151 -0.11 -1.35 -4.94
N GLY A 152 1.05 -0.75 -4.88
CA GLY A 152 1.75 -0.44 -3.64
C GLY A 152 1.39 0.95 -3.12
N LEU A 153 1.29 1.07 -1.80
CA LEU A 153 1.15 2.36 -1.13
C LEU A 153 2.37 2.56 -0.22
N SER A 154 2.95 3.75 -0.24
CA SER A 154 4.11 4.06 0.60
C SER A 154 4.21 5.56 0.85
N ALA A 155 4.74 5.95 2.00
CA ALA A 155 5.16 7.33 2.23
C ALA A 155 6.53 7.62 1.60
N THR A 156 7.36 6.59 1.43
CA THR A 156 8.74 6.70 0.93
C THR A 156 8.98 5.61 -0.12
N PRO A 157 8.83 5.90 -1.43
CA PRO A 157 9.05 4.93 -2.49
C PRO A 157 10.55 4.70 -2.77
N PHE A 158 11.38 4.96 -1.78
CA PHE A 158 12.84 4.84 -1.83
C PHE A 158 13.36 4.05 -0.63
N ARG A 159 14.40 3.24 -0.84
CA ARG A 159 15.10 2.47 0.20
C ARG A 159 16.56 2.88 0.23
N LEU A 160 17.13 3.00 1.44
CA LEU A 160 18.54 3.35 1.61
C LEU A 160 19.47 2.29 1.03
N SER A 161 19.09 1.00 1.10
CA SER A 161 19.91 -0.13 0.65
C SER A 161 19.82 -0.43 -0.85
N SER A 162 18.68 -0.18 -1.50
CA SER A 162 18.40 -0.60 -2.88
C SER A 162 17.84 0.48 -3.79
N GLY A 163 17.70 1.72 -3.30
CA GLY A 163 17.21 2.85 -4.10
C GLY A 163 15.68 2.81 -4.31
N TRP A 164 15.25 3.27 -5.46
CA TRP A 164 13.84 3.36 -5.82
C TRP A 164 13.18 1.99 -5.94
N ILE A 165 12.01 1.79 -5.31
CA ILE A 165 11.31 0.49 -5.26
C ILE A 165 10.76 0.02 -6.62
N HIS A 166 10.70 0.90 -7.61
CA HIS A 166 10.29 0.62 -8.99
C HIS A 166 11.47 0.44 -9.96
N LYS A 167 12.72 0.42 -9.45
CA LYS A 167 13.95 0.20 -10.24
C LYS A 167 14.64 -1.09 -9.81
N GLY A 168 15.48 -1.64 -10.69
CA GLY A 168 16.20 -2.91 -10.48
C GLY A 168 15.47 -4.12 -11.05
N ASP A 169 16.21 -5.24 -11.16
CA ASP A 169 15.73 -6.44 -11.85
C ASP A 169 14.68 -7.22 -11.03
N ASP A 170 14.81 -7.21 -9.70
CA ASP A 170 13.89 -7.89 -8.76
C ASP A 170 12.66 -7.07 -8.36
N ARG A 171 12.35 -6.00 -9.11
CA ARG A 171 11.25 -5.11 -8.77
C ARG A 171 9.89 -5.80 -8.87
N ILE A 172 9.03 -5.53 -7.90
CA ILE A 172 7.61 -5.89 -7.94
C ILE A 172 6.81 -4.78 -8.63
N PHE A 173 7.19 -3.53 -8.38
CA PHE A 173 6.54 -2.34 -8.93
C PHE A 173 7.31 -1.81 -10.13
N HIS A 174 6.59 -1.32 -11.13
CA HIS A 174 7.17 -0.86 -12.40
C HIS A 174 7.11 0.66 -12.53
N HIS A 175 6.06 1.27 -11.96
CA HIS A 175 5.76 2.68 -12.14
C HIS A 175 5.34 3.34 -10.83
N ILE A 176 5.65 4.62 -10.67
CA ILE A 176 5.01 5.49 -9.69
C ILE A 176 3.86 6.17 -10.43
N ALA A 177 2.61 5.75 -10.13
CA ALA A 177 1.42 6.33 -10.75
C ALA A 177 1.14 7.74 -10.19
N TYR A 178 1.38 7.93 -8.90
CA TYR A 178 1.22 9.22 -8.22
C TYR A 178 2.26 9.41 -7.14
N GLN A 179 2.78 10.61 -7.05
CA GLN A 179 3.64 11.05 -5.95
C GLN A 179 3.19 12.43 -5.50
N ALA A 180 2.71 12.50 -4.26
CA ALA A 180 2.27 13.78 -3.70
C ALA A 180 3.47 14.72 -3.48
N ASP A 181 3.32 15.97 -3.88
CA ASP A 181 4.27 17.03 -3.56
C ASP A 181 4.04 17.49 -2.10
N ILE A 182 5.01 17.23 -1.24
CA ILE A 182 4.95 17.57 0.18
C ILE A 182 4.83 19.08 0.38
N LEU A 183 5.53 19.89 -0.44
CA LEU A 183 5.48 21.34 -0.33
C LEU A 183 4.08 21.86 -0.71
N ARG A 184 3.47 21.31 -1.77
CA ARG A 184 2.08 21.62 -2.12
C ARG A 184 1.16 21.30 -0.94
N LEU A 185 1.28 20.12 -0.34
CA LEU A 185 0.40 19.71 0.78
C LEU A 185 0.57 20.59 2.02
N ILE A 186 1.77 21.10 2.27
CA ILE A 186 2.03 22.07 3.36
C ILE A 186 1.40 23.43 3.02
N ASN A 187 1.61 23.94 1.81
CA ASN A 187 1.06 25.21 1.36
C ASN A 187 -0.47 25.22 1.35
N ASP A 188 -1.08 24.09 0.99
CA ASP A 188 -2.54 23.90 0.99
C ASP A 188 -3.10 23.66 2.42
N GLY A 189 -2.22 23.61 3.45
CA GLY A 189 -2.61 23.41 4.85
C GLY A 189 -3.01 21.96 5.20
N TRP A 190 -2.70 21.00 4.33
CA TRP A 190 -3.01 19.59 4.57
C TRP A 190 -1.97 18.86 5.42
N LEU A 191 -0.72 19.38 5.46
CA LEU A 191 0.36 18.92 6.32
C LEU A 191 0.92 20.09 7.11
N SER A 192 1.41 19.79 8.31
CA SER A 192 2.09 20.77 9.15
C SER A 192 3.44 21.16 8.55
N ASN A 193 3.88 22.40 8.80
CA ASN A 193 5.21 22.86 8.44
C ASN A 193 6.29 22.00 9.08
N ILE A 194 7.34 21.72 8.31
CA ILE A 194 8.53 21.01 8.81
C ILE A 194 9.40 22.04 9.55
N THR A 195 9.55 21.87 10.86
CA THR A 195 10.49 22.66 11.67
C THR A 195 11.67 21.79 12.06
N THR A 196 12.87 22.16 11.61
CA THR A 196 14.12 21.53 12.03
C THR A 196 14.55 22.14 13.37
N ARG A 197 14.70 21.32 14.40
CA ARG A 197 15.35 21.73 15.65
C ARG A 197 16.74 21.13 15.68
N CYS A 198 17.78 21.95 15.58
CA CYS A 198 19.14 21.50 15.86
C CYS A 198 19.28 21.30 17.37
N GLY A 199 19.70 20.11 17.80
CA GLY A 199 20.11 19.88 19.19
C GLY A 199 21.30 20.77 19.54
N LYS A 200 21.32 21.32 20.77
CA LYS A 200 22.44 22.11 21.28
C LYS A 200 23.72 21.28 21.54
N VAL A 201 23.63 19.96 21.48
CA VAL A 201 24.74 19.04 21.72
C VAL A 201 25.26 18.53 20.38
N GLN A 202 26.49 18.92 20.02
CA GLN A 202 27.22 18.27 18.94
C GLN A 202 27.66 16.88 19.40
N ILE A 203 27.14 15.84 18.77
CA ILE A 203 27.62 14.47 19.01
C ILE A 203 28.95 14.34 18.27
N ASN A 204 30.05 14.18 19.01
CA ASN A 204 31.35 13.90 18.43
C ASN A 204 31.37 12.46 17.91
N THR A 205 31.35 12.30 16.60
CA THR A 205 31.39 11.00 15.91
C THR A 205 32.83 10.57 15.58
N ALA A 206 33.84 11.28 16.00
CA ALA A 206 35.25 10.89 15.83
C ALA A 206 35.49 9.61 16.64
N GLY A 207 35.74 8.50 15.96
CA GLY A 207 35.98 7.18 16.58
C GLY A 207 34.84 6.15 16.41
N VAL A 208 33.75 6.48 15.75
CA VAL A 208 32.72 5.50 15.40
C VAL A 208 33.16 4.74 14.14
N ALA A 209 33.62 3.50 14.34
CA ALA A 209 33.93 2.61 13.21
C ALA A 209 32.62 2.20 12.51
N HIS A 210 32.52 2.47 11.22
CA HIS A 210 31.51 1.85 10.36
C HIS A 210 31.79 0.35 10.30
N ARG A 211 30.93 -0.46 10.91
CA ARG A 211 30.86 -1.87 10.59
C ARG A 211 30.04 -1.98 9.30
N GLY A 212 30.72 -2.32 8.18
CA GLY A 212 30.14 -2.66 6.90
C GLY A 212 29.34 -3.97 6.95
#